data_5987119c85e913bd78946c8d4029982b
#
_entry.id   5987119c85e913bd78946c8d4029982b
#
_cell.length_a   1.000
_cell.length_b   1.000
_cell.length_c   1.000
_cell.angle_alpha   90.00
_cell.angle_beta   90.00
_cell.angle_gamma   90.00
#
_symmetry.space_group_name_H-M   'P 1'
#
loop_
_entity.id
_entity.type
_entity.pdbx_description
1 polymer ?
#
loop_
_entity_poly.entity_id
_entity_poly.type
_entity_poly.pdbx_seq_one_letter_code
_entity_poly.pdbx_strand_id
1 'polypeptide(L)'
;MSILPFARRVPLCVLRSGAEPRAEHGHDPDRFVEIGSLTKALTGTALVRMAAAGMLDVDDPVERWLPAAPPSGITLRHLADHTSGLPRLPPALGPRRDPYAPFTAEALGALLPRLDRLATRTAGEGTEYSNLGYAVLGAALAAAARQPYPELLRAHVLEPLGVADAVAVTPPEGRAVRARGLFGRVRGSWAMDGAILPAGGLWATPRALAAVVRGLLVERALGEPAPSWQTAGDIRWHNGATRHASAFAGAVTGSGEWVLVHRLGGSPEETDRIGAALLTGRA
;
A
#
# COMPACT_ATOMS: atom_id res chain seq x y z
N MET A 1 -22.03 -34.22 -23.35
CA MET A 1 -21.23 -33.04 -23.79
C MET A 1 -20.92 -32.21 -22.55
N SER A 2 -19.75 -32.41 -21.94
CA SER A 2 -19.36 -31.68 -20.73
C SER A 2 -18.84 -30.31 -21.18
N ILE A 3 -19.58 -29.25 -20.87
CA ILE A 3 -19.13 -27.87 -21.09
C ILE A 3 -18.11 -27.59 -19.97
N LEU A 4 -16.81 -27.75 -20.30
CA LEU A 4 -15.74 -27.25 -19.43
C LEU A 4 -15.98 -25.76 -19.19
N PRO A 5 -16.01 -25.30 -17.93
CA PRO A 5 -16.15 -23.88 -17.68
C PRO A 5 -14.96 -23.14 -18.31
N PHE A 6 -15.26 -22.20 -19.22
CA PHE A 6 -14.24 -21.29 -19.76
C PHE A 6 -13.49 -20.67 -18.58
N ALA A 7 -12.26 -21.12 -18.35
CA ALA A 7 -11.40 -20.50 -17.36
C ALA A 7 -11.26 -19.01 -17.70
N ARG A 8 -11.87 -18.17 -16.89
CA ARG A 8 -11.94 -16.73 -17.14
C ARG A 8 -10.51 -16.18 -17.09
N ARG A 9 -10.04 -15.72 -18.24
CA ARG A 9 -8.72 -15.09 -18.33
C ARG A 9 -8.70 -13.82 -17.49
N VAL A 10 -7.81 -13.78 -16.49
CA VAL A 10 -7.69 -12.65 -15.55
C VAL A 10 -6.86 -11.55 -16.19
N PRO A 11 -7.32 -10.29 -16.24
CA PRO A 11 -6.49 -9.19 -16.70
C PRO A 11 -5.20 -9.10 -15.89
N LEU A 12 -4.07 -9.12 -16.57
CA LEU A 12 -2.72 -9.19 -16.01
C LEU A 12 -1.84 -8.09 -16.62
N CYS A 13 -1.05 -7.44 -15.79
CA CYS A 13 0.02 -6.55 -16.21
C CYS A 13 1.31 -6.94 -15.49
N VAL A 14 2.41 -7.10 -16.25
CA VAL A 14 3.74 -7.38 -15.73
C VAL A 14 4.72 -6.37 -16.31
N LEU A 15 5.46 -5.70 -15.43
CA LEU A 15 6.61 -4.89 -15.77
C LEU A 15 7.81 -5.40 -14.98
N ARG A 16 8.95 -5.53 -15.62
CA ARG A 16 10.19 -5.97 -14.97
C ARG A 16 11.43 -5.42 -15.65
N SER A 17 12.57 -5.48 -14.97
CA SER A 17 13.86 -5.15 -15.53
C SER A 17 14.14 -5.97 -16.80
N GLY A 18 14.75 -5.35 -17.79
CA GLY A 18 15.23 -6.02 -19.02
C GLY A 18 14.16 -6.57 -19.95
N ALA A 19 12.85 -6.21 -19.75
CA ALA A 19 11.77 -6.69 -20.60
C ALA A 19 10.75 -5.59 -20.93
N GLU A 20 10.10 -5.74 -22.07
CA GLU A 20 8.97 -4.89 -22.46
C GLU A 20 7.74 -5.16 -21.56
N PRO A 21 6.91 -4.13 -21.29
CA PRO A 21 5.68 -4.29 -20.56
C PRO A 21 4.75 -5.33 -21.21
N ARG A 22 4.24 -6.26 -20.39
CA ARG A 22 3.26 -7.26 -20.81
C ARG A 22 1.92 -6.95 -20.19
N ALA A 23 0.91 -6.64 -21.02
CA ALA A 23 -0.46 -6.42 -20.59
C ALA A 23 -1.41 -7.35 -21.35
N GLU A 24 -2.26 -8.08 -20.63
CA GLU A 24 -3.12 -9.11 -21.18
C GLU A 24 -4.57 -8.94 -20.70
N HIS A 25 -5.50 -9.45 -21.52
CA HIS A 25 -6.92 -9.60 -21.20
C HIS A 25 -7.60 -8.27 -20.82
N GLY A 26 -7.17 -7.16 -21.45
CA GLY A 26 -7.75 -5.84 -21.23
C GLY A 26 -7.16 -5.10 -20.03
N HIS A 27 -6.03 -5.53 -19.50
CA HIS A 27 -5.20 -4.72 -18.62
C HIS A 27 -4.43 -3.67 -19.42
N ASP A 28 -4.02 -2.57 -18.77
CA ASP A 28 -3.30 -1.46 -19.41
C ASP A 28 -2.30 -0.86 -18.42
N PRO A 29 -0.99 -0.77 -18.76
CA PRO A 29 0.05 -0.26 -17.88
C PRO A 29 -0.06 1.25 -17.62
N ASP A 30 -0.80 1.99 -18.45
CA ASP A 30 -0.90 3.46 -18.40
C ASP A 30 -2.26 3.94 -17.84
N ARG A 31 -3.10 3.02 -17.36
CA ARG A 31 -4.37 3.35 -16.70
C ARG A 31 -4.32 3.04 -15.22
N PHE A 32 -5.07 3.81 -14.43
CA PHE A 32 -5.12 3.69 -12.98
C PHE A 32 -5.78 2.38 -12.54
N VAL A 33 -5.16 1.74 -11.58
CA VAL A 33 -5.63 0.51 -10.90
C VAL A 33 -5.53 0.67 -9.39
N GLU A 34 -6.35 -0.07 -8.65
CA GLU A 34 -6.23 -0.13 -7.18
C GLU A 34 -4.93 -0.84 -6.79
N ILE A 35 -4.09 -0.20 -5.98
CA ILE A 35 -2.80 -0.76 -5.59
C ILE A 35 -2.82 -1.45 -4.23
N GLY A 36 -3.92 -1.28 -3.47
CA GLY A 36 -4.08 -1.87 -2.16
C GLY A 36 -2.91 -1.55 -1.24
N SER A 37 -2.44 -2.53 -0.51
CA SER A 37 -1.39 -2.35 0.50
C SER A 37 -0.02 -1.91 -0.03
N LEU A 38 0.22 -1.86 -1.35
CA LEU A 38 1.40 -1.15 -1.88
C LEU A 38 1.41 0.33 -1.48
N THR A 39 0.26 0.91 -1.14
CA THR A 39 0.16 2.23 -0.51
C THR A 39 1.06 2.36 0.71
N LYS A 40 1.24 1.28 1.49
CA LYS A 40 2.08 1.30 2.70
C LYS A 40 3.55 1.57 2.39
N ALA A 41 4.05 1.06 1.28
CA ALA A 41 5.42 1.34 0.86
C ALA A 41 5.63 2.84 0.64
N LEU A 42 4.64 3.52 0.05
CA LEU A 42 4.67 4.99 -0.14
C LEU A 42 4.53 5.73 1.20
N THR A 43 3.61 5.30 2.08
CA THR A 43 3.42 5.89 3.42
C THR A 43 4.68 5.75 4.28
N GLY A 44 5.31 4.58 4.30
CA GLY A 44 6.56 4.36 5.01
C GLY A 44 7.71 5.19 4.43
N THR A 45 7.75 5.36 3.10
CA THR A 45 8.73 6.25 2.45
C THR A 45 8.51 7.70 2.87
N ALA A 46 7.26 8.18 2.98
CA ALA A 46 6.96 9.52 3.48
C ALA A 46 7.50 9.70 4.92
N LEU A 47 7.31 8.71 5.81
CA LEU A 47 7.87 8.73 7.17
C LEU A 47 9.39 8.94 7.13
N VAL A 48 10.13 8.13 6.38
CA VAL A 48 11.60 8.20 6.31
C VAL A 48 12.06 9.53 5.70
N ARG A 49 11.36 10.02 4.68
CA ARG A 49 11.67 11.30 4.03
C ARG A 49 11.45 12.50 4.96
N MET A 50 10.34 12.50 5.69
CA MET A 50 10.04 13.56 6.66
C MET A 50 11.04 13.53 7.83
N ALA A 51 11.46 12.35 8.28
CA ALA A 51 12.50 12.21 9.28
C ALA A 51 13.85 12.74 8.77
N ALA A 52 14.25 12.39 7.55
CA ALA A 52 15.48 12.91 6.93
C ALA A 52 15.44 14.43 6.74
N ALA A 53 14.26 15.03 6.61
CA ALA A 53 14.06 16.48 6.56
C ALA A 53 13.99 17.15 7.95
N GLY A 54 14.16 16.40 9.05
CA GLY A 54 14.10 16.91 10.42
C GLY A 54 12.72 17.36 10.90
N MET A 55 11.66 16.93 10.21
CA MET A 55 10.26 17.28 10.56
C MET A 55 9.74 16.46 11.74
N LEU A 56 10.27 15.27 11.93
CA LEU A 56 9.90 14.31 12.98
C LEU A 56 11.07 13.34 13.20
N ASP A 57 11.00 12.50 14.24
CA ASP A 57 11.85 11.34 14.40
C ASP A 57 11.02 10.06 14.17
N VAL A 58 11.59 9.05 13.52
CA VAL A 58 10.91 7.78 13.31
C VAL A 58 10.56 7.08 14.63
N ASP A 59 11.31 7.37 15.69
CA ASP A 59 11.09 6.86 17.03
C ASP A 59 10.26 7.81 17.92
N ASP A 60 9.71 8.91 17.34
CA ASP A 60 8.75 9.74 18.06
C ASP A 60 7.57 8.91 18.54
N PRO A 61 7.13 9.09 19.79
CA PRO A 61 5.91 8.46 20.28
C PRO A 61 4.67 9.07 19.58
N VAL A 62 3.66 8.23 19.34
CA VAL A 62 2.46 8.62 18.60
C VAL A 62 1.77 9.84 19.23
N GLU A 63 1.70 9.90 20.56
CA GLU A 63 1.05 10.99 21.30
C GLU A 63 1.71 12.35 21.10
N ARG A 64 2.94 12.41 20.64
CA ARG A 64 3.60 13.67 20.24
C ARG A 64 2.87 14.36 19.10
N TRP A 65 2.37 13.57 18.15
CA TRP A 65 1.71 14.08 16.95
C TRP A 65 0.18 13.99 17.02
N LEU A 66 -0.32 13.07 17.83
CA LEU A 66 -1.75 12.82 18.06
C LEU A 66 -2.05 12.93 19.56
N PRO A 67 -2.17 14.15 20.11
CA PRO A 67 -2.28 14.38 21.56
C PRO A 67 -3.51 13.72 22.22
N ALA A 68 -4.52 13.30 21.43
CA ALA A 68 -5.66 12.54 21.95
C ALA A 68 -5.29 11.08 22.29
N ALA A 69 -4.17 10.57 21.81
CA ALA A 69 -3.67 9.24 22.15
C ALA A 69 -2.95 9.30 23.51
N PRO A 70 -3.21 8.34 24.43
CA PRO A 70 -2.46 8.23 25.68
C PRO A 70 -1.04 7.73 25.41
N PRO A 71 -0.09 7.91 26.35
CA PRO A 71 1.20 7.27 26.28
C PRO A 71 1.03 5.75 26.18
N SER A 72 1.45 5.19 25.06
CA SER A 72 1.23 3.77 24.73
C SER A 72 2.53 3.00 24.47
N GLY A 73 3.67 3.73 24.43
CA GLY A 73 4.96 3.18 23.99
C GLY A 73 5.03 2.90 22.49
N ILE A 74 3.97 3.21 21.72
CA ILE A 74 3.93 3.05 20.26
C ILE A 74 4.65 4.22 19.62
N THR A 75 5.67 3.93 18.79
CA THR A 75 6.37 4.93 17.98
C THR A 75 5.91 4.88 16.53
N LEU A 76 6.30 5.89 15.72
CA LEU A 76 6.00 5.91 14.28
C LEU A 76 6.67 4.72 13.57
N ARG A 77 7.86 4.31 14.02
CA ARG A 77 8.55 3.09 13.56
C ARG A 77 7.70 1.85 13.78
N HIS A 78 7.18 1.65 15.00
CA HIS A 78 6.34 0.50 15.33
C HIS A 78 5.07 0.41 14.48
N LEU A 79 4.52 1.55 14.04
CA LEU A 79 3.40 1.57 13.11
C LEU A 79 3.83 1.16 11.69
N ALA A 80 5.00 1.62 11.24
CA ALA A 80 5.51 1.39 9.89
C ALA A 80 5.98 -0.05 9.65
N ASP A 81 6.58 -0.70 10.66
CA ASP A 81 7.11 -2.06 10.58
C ASP A 81 6.17 -3.13 11.16
N HIS A 82 4.94 -2.73 11.51
CA HIS A 82 3.91 -3.62 12.05
C HIS A 82 4.23 -4.25 13.42
N THR A 83 5.02 -3.58 14.25
CA THR A 83 5.36 -4.02 15.62
C THR A 83 4.62 -3.25 16.70
N SER A 84 3.60 -2.46 16.33
CA SER A 84 2.82 -1.63 17.27
C SER A 84 1.89 -2.42 18.21
N GLY A 85 1.64 -3.70 17.93
CA GLY A 85 0.62 -4.49 18.62
C GLY A 85 -0.83 -4.11 18.29
N LEU A 86 -1.06 -3.11 17.43
CA LEU A 86 -2.41 -2.72 17.02
C LEU A 86 -3.06 -3.78 16.12
N PRO A 87 -4.37 -4.06 16.28
CA PRO A 87 -5.05 -5.09 15.52
C PRO A 87 -5.04 -4.78 14.01
N ARG A 88 -5.22 -5.84 13.22
CA ARG A 88 -5.23 -5.76 11.75
C ARG A 88 -6.23 -4.72 11.23
N LEU A 89 -7.42 -4.67 11.79
CA LEU A 89 -8.51 -3.81 11.37
C LEU A 89 -9.00 -2.96 12.55
N PRO A 90 -9.52 -1.74 12.27
CA PRO A 90 -10.23 -0.98 13.29
C PRO A 90 -11.36 -1.81 13.92
N PRO A 91 -11.59 -1.66 15.24
CA PRO A 91 -12.74 -2.28 15.90
C PRO A 91 -14.06 -1.88 15.21
N ALA A 92 -15.05 -2.77 15.23
CA ALA A 92 -16.37 -2.55 14.65
C ALA A 92 -16.45 -2.44 13.12
N LEU A 93 -15.38 -2.73 12.38
CA LEU A 93 -15.50 -3.04 10.97
C LEU A 93 -16.08 -4.46 10.82
N GLY A 94 -17.40 -4.55 10.86
CA GLY A 94 -18.12 -5.84 10.72
C GLY A 94 -18.12 -6.35 9.27
N PRO A 95 -18.68 -7.55 9.02
CA PRO A 95 -18.79 -8.15 7.69
C PRO A 95 -19.82 -7.38 6.84
N ARG A 96 -19.41 -6.22 6.34
CA ARG A 96 -20.20 -5.36 5.45
C ARG A 96 -19.73 -5.57 4.02
N ARG A 97 -20.61 -5.18 3.07
CA ARG A 97 -20.25 -5.16 1.64
C ARG A 97 -19.04 -4.25 1.38
N ASP A 98 -18.92 -3.17 2.13
CA ASP A 98 -17.76 -2.29 2.20
C ASP A 98 -17.40 -2.05 3.67
N PRO A 99 -16.35 -2.71 4.20
CA PRO A 99 -15.98 -2.57 5.60
C PRO A 99 -15.32 -1.23 5.90
N TYR A 100 -14.71 -0.55 4.93
CA TYR A 100 -13.91 0.65 5.16
C TYR A 100 -14.71 1.96 5.06
N ALA A 101 -15.82 1.98 4.33
CA ALA A 101 -16.65 3.17 4.14
C ALA A 101 -16.99 3.94 5.45
N PRO A 102 -17.27 3.28 6.59
CA PRO A 102 -17.56 4.00 7.84
C PRO A 102 -16.31 4.47 8.60
N PHE A 103 -15.09 4.13 8.14
CA PHE A 103 -13.86 4.48 8.84
C PHE A 103 -13.36 5.86 8.40
N THR A 104 -14.04 6.89 8.85
CA THR A 104 -13.73 8.30 8.58
C THR A 104 -12.64 8.84 9.52
N ALA A 105 -12.20 10.09 9.32
CA ALA A 105 -11.28 10.79 10.21
C ALA A 105 -11.85 10.91 11.63
N GLU A 106 -13.16 11.17 11.77
CA GLU A 106 -13.85 11.24 13.05
C GLU A 106 -13.87 9.87 13.75
N ALA A 107 -14.07 8.79 12.97
CA ALA A 107 -14.03 7.42 13.50
C ALA A 107 -12.63 7.06 14.02
N LEU A 108 -11.57 7.45 13.32
CA LEU A 108 -10.21 7.31 13.81
C LEU A 108 -9.98 8.17 15.07
N GLY A 109 -10.39 9.44 15.04
CA GLY A 109 -10.28 10.35 16.18
C GLY A 109 -10.93 9.78 17.46
N ALA A 110 -12.08 9.12 17.32
CA ALA A 110 -12.75 8.45 18.43
C ALA A 110 -12.01 7.21 18.98
N LEU A 111 -11.08 6.64 18.21
CA LEU A 111 -10.24 5.52 18.67
C LEU A 111 -8.96 5.97 19.39
N LEU A 112 -8.42 7.13 19.05
CA LEU A 112 -7.14 7.61 19.60
C LEU A 112 -7.08 7.61 21.14
N PRO A 113 -8.11 8.06 21.88
CA PRO A 113 -8.08 8.05 23.37
C PRO A 113 -7.99 6.65 24.00
N ARG A 114 -8.11 5.61 23.20
CA ARG A 114 -8.08 4.20 23.63
C ARG A 114 -7.00 3.40 22.95
N LEU A 115 -6.03 4.06 22.30
CA LEU A 115 -5.04 3.42 21.47
C LEU A 115 -4.21 2.38 22.24
N ASP A 116 -3.86 2.69 23.50
CA ASP A 116 -3.20 1.80 24.44
C ASP A 116 -3.95 0.50 24.71
N ARG A 117 -5.28 0.59 24.78
CA ARG A 117 -6.18 -0.56 25.05
C ARG A 117 -6.50 -1.38 23.79
N LEU A 118 -6.25 -0.83 22.62
CA LEU A 118 -6.43 -1.53 21.35
C LEU A 118 -5.25 -2.44 21.02
N ALA A 119 -4.07 -2.15 21.56
CA ALA A 119 -2.89 -2.98 21.39
C ALA A 119 -3.08 -4.35 22.07
N THR A 120 -2.85 -5.42 21.34
CA THR A 120 -2.96 -6.81 21.81
C THR A 120 -1.67 -7.33 22.42
N ARG A 121 -0.57 -6.58 22.25
CA ARG A 121 0.77 -6.86 22.81
C ARG A 121 1.57 -5.57 22.94
N THR A 122 2.66 -5.62 23.70
CA THR A 122 3.56 -4.49 23.87
C THR A 122 4.19 -4.09 22.54
N ALA A 123 4.33 -2.79 22.29
CA ALA A 123 5.01 -2.28 21.12
C ALA A 123 6.46 -2.79 21.06
N GLY A 124 6.91 -3.25 19.91
CA GLY A 124 8.19 -3.89 19.69
C GLY A 124 8.21 -5.40 19.91
N GLU A 125 7.17 -5.99 20.52
CA GLU A 125 7.08 -7.43 20.77
C GLU A 125 6.35 -8.17 19.65
N GLY A 126 7.09 -8.56 18.62
CA GLY A 126 6.58 -9.34 17.48
C GLY A 126 5.85 -8.52 16.44
N THR A 127 5.55 -9.14 15.33
CA THR A 127 4.96 -8.50 14.15
C THR A 127 3.49 -8.91 13.99
N GLU A 128 2.60 -7.92 13.85
CA GLU A 128 1.19 -8.11 13.50
C GLU A 128 0.78 -7.10 12.44
N TYR A 129 0.51 -7.58 11.22
CA TYR A 129 0.13 -6.73 10.10
C TYR A 129 -1.10 -5.89 10.42
N SER A 130 -0.96 -4.56 10.45
CA SER A 130 -2.01 -3.65 10.91
C SER A 130 -2.34 -2.57 9.87
N ASN A 131 -3.56 -2.58 9.34
CA ASN A 131 -4.12 -1.48 8.58
C ASN A 131 -4.48 -0.30 9.50
N LEU A 132 -4.93 -0.58 10.74
CA LEU A 132 -5.16 0.45 11.75
C LEU A 132 -3.87 1.19 12.08
N GLY A 133 -2.75 0.48 12.24
CA GLY A 133 -1.44 1.10 12.47
C GLY A 133 -1.08 2.11 11.38
N TYR A 134 -1.31 1.76 10.11
CA TYR A 134 -1.06 2.68 9.00
C TYR A 134 -2.06 3.86 8.91
N ALA A 135 -3.30 3.68 9.34
CA ALA A 135 -4.23 4.80 9.49
C ALA A 135 -3.73 5.80 10.55
N VAL A 136 -3.26 5.30 11.70
CA VAL A 136 -2.65 6.11 12.76
C VAL A 136 -1.37 6.78 12.27
N LEU A 137 -0.49 6.04 11.57
CA LEU A 137 0.73 6.59 10.97
C LEU A 137 0.41 7.74 10.01
N GLY A 138 -0.51 7.54 9.07
CA GLY A 138 -0.90 8.58 8.13
C GLY A 138 -1.44 9.84 8.80
N ALA A 139 -2.22 9.68 9.87
CA ALA A 139 -2.71 10.81 10.67
C ALA A 139 -1.57 11.55 11.39
N ALA A 140 -0.59 10.81 11.97
CA ALA A 140 0.58 11.39 12.62
C ALA A 140 1.47 12.16 11.63
N LEU A 141 1.69 11.59 10.42
CA LEU A 141 2.44 12.27 9.37
C LEU A 141 1.74 13.55 8.89
N ALA A 142 0.40 13.51 8.73
CA ALA A 142 -0.39 14.68 8.37
C ALA A 142 -0.30 15.78 9.43
N ALA A 143 -0.34 15.41 10.71
CA ALA A 143 -0.18 16.35 11.82
C ALA A 143 1.23 16.97 11.84
N ALA A 144 2.28 16.16 11.66
CA ALA A 144 3.67 16.63 11.62
C ALA A 144 3.92 17.57 10.43
N ALA A 145 3.39 17.24 9.26
CA ALA A 145 3.50 18.06 8.07
C ALA A 145 2.58 19.30 8.09
N ARG A 146 1.57 19.32 8.94
CA ARG A 146 0.47 20.31 8.92
C ARG A 146 -0.22 20.39 7.55
N GLN A 147 -0.35 19.25 6.89
CA GLN A 147 -0.93 19.11 5.55
C GLN A 147 -1.77 17.83 5.47
N PRO A 148 -2.80 17.78 4.61
CA PRO A 148 -3.51 16.55 4.32
C PRO A 148 -2.56 15.44 3.82
N TYR A 149 -2.86 14.19 4.16
CA TYR A 149 -2.03 13.04 3.77
C TYR A 149 -1.73 12.96 2.26
N PRO A 150 -2.67 13.20 1.33
CA PRO A 150 -2.34 13.17 -0.10
C PRO A 150 -1.32 14.22 -0.53
N GLU A 151 -1.36 15.41 0.07
CA GLU A 151 -0.47 16.53 -0.23
C GLU A 151 0.95 16.26 0.27
N LEU A 152 1.09 15.81 1.53
CA LEU A 152 2.40 15.43 2.05
C LEU A 152 3.02 14.28 1.25
N LEU A 153 2.20 13.28 0.86
CA LEU A 153 2.69 12.17 0.05
C LEU A 153 3.17 12.65 -1.31
N ARG A 154 2.41 13.53 -1.95
CA ARG A 154 2.79 14.17 -3.22
C ARG A 154 4.14 14.86 -3.09
N ALA A 155 4.31 15.73 -2.09
CA ALA A 155 5.51 16.54 -1.92
C ALA A 155 6.75 15.73 -1.55
N HIS A 156 6.63 14.77 -0.62
CA HIS A 156 7.78 14.05 -0.08
C HIS A 156 8.16 12.79 -0.86
N VAL A 157 7.24 12.23 -1.66
CA VAL A 157 7.46 10.93 -2.33
C VAL A 157 7.17 11.00 -3.82
N LEU A 158 5.98 11.47 -4.23
CA LEU A 158 5.54 11.27 -5.61
C LEU A 158 6.21 12.24 -6.59
N GLU A 159 6.35 13.51 -6.24
CA GLU A 159 7.05 14.51 -7.06
C GLU A 159 8.55 14.21 -7.18
N PRO A 160 9.27 13.88 -6.09
CA PRO A 160 10.67 13.48 -6.18
C PRO A 160 10.92 12.24 -7.02
N LEU A 161 9.93 11.32 -7.13
CA LEU A 161 10.00 10.14 -8.01
C LEU A 161 9.47 10.41 -9.44
N GLY A 162 8.94 11.60 -9.72
CA GLY A 162 8.38 11.94 -11.03
C GLY A 162 7.09 11.20 -11.37
N VAL A 163 6.31 10.74 -10.36
CA VAL A 163 5.10 9.93 -10.57
C VAL A 163 3.81 10.59 -10.07
N ALA A 164 3.88 11.86 -9.67
CA ALA A 164 2.79 12.56 -8.99
C ALA A 164 1.46 12.59 -9.76
N ASP A 165 1.50 12.64 -11.09
CA ASP A 165 0.29 12.70 -11.93
C ASP A 165 -0.26 11.31 -12.30
N ALA A 166 0.45 10.25 -11.89
CA ALA A 166 0.10 8.86 -12.14
C ALA A 166 -0.24 8.06 -10.86
N VAL A 167 -0.34 8.76 -9.72
CA VAL A 167 -0.83 8.23 -8.43
C VAL A 167 -1.92 9.15 -7.89
N ALA A 168 -3.04 8.61 -7.43
CA ALA A 168 -4.19 9.39 -6.99
C ALA A 168 -4.99 8.70 -5.88
N VAL A 169 -5.72 9.47 -5.08
CA VAL A 169 -6.77 8.97 -4.18
C VAL A 169 -7.98 8.53 -4.99
N THR A 170 -8.39 9.36 -5.95
CA THR A 170 -9.45 9.06 -6.91
C THR A 170 -8.90 9.22 -8.32
N PRO A 171 -8.94 8.20 -9.16
CA PRO A 171 -8.42 8.29 -10.51
C PRO A 171 -9.28 9.27 -11.34
N PRO A 172 -8.68 9.99 -12.30
CA PRO A 172 -9.43 10.83 -13.22
C PRO A 172 -10.52 10.03 -13.96
N GLU A 173 -11.63 10.69 -14.30
CA GLU A 173 -12.74 10.05 -14.96
C GLU A 173 -12.32 9.33 -16.24
N GLY A 174 -12.85 8.15 -16.46
CA GLY A 174 -12.52 7.34 -17.64
C GLY A 174 -11.09 6.75 -17.66
N ARG A 175 -10.20 7.08 -16.69
CA ARG A 175 -8.81 6.66 -16.67
C ARG A 175 -8.56 5.38 -15.85
N ALA A 176 -9.55 4.87 -15.12
CA ALA A 176 -9.39 3.66 -14.31
C ALA A 176 -9.71 2.37 -15.09
N VAL A 177 -8.94 1.32 -14.84
CA VAL A 177 -9.29 -0.07 -15.19
C VAL A 177 -9.74 -0.78 -13.92
N ARG A 178 -10.91 -1.42 -13.99
CA ARG A 178 -11.52 -2.14 -12.87
C ARG A 178 -11.89 -3.56 -13.28
N ALA A 179 -11.87 -4.47 -12.31
CA ALA A 179 -12.34 -5.83 -12.52
C ALA A 179 -13.79 -5.82 -13.03
N ARG A 180 -14.10 -6.72 -13.96
CA ARG A 180 -15.43 -6.86 -14.53
C ARG A 180 -16.05 -8.20 -14.11
N GLY A 181 -17.33 -8.19 -13.79
CA GLY A 181 -18.17 -9.35 -13.52
C GLY A 181 -18.60 -10.08 -14.79
N LEU A 182 -19.47 -11.08 -14.63
CA LEU A 182 -20.21 -11.67 -15.73
C LEU A 182 -20.93 -10.55 -16.52
N PHE A 183 -21.05 -10.71 -17.81
CA PHE A 183 -21.66 -9.72 -18.72
C PHE A 183 -20.95 -8.35 -18.76
N GLY A 184 -19.64 -8.28 -18.43
CA GLY A 184 -18.82 -7.06 -18.54
C GLY A 184 -19.12 -5.96 -17.52
N ARG A 185 -20.01 -6.17 -16.55
CA ARG A 185 -20.33 -5.19 -15.51
C ARG A 185 -19.10 -4.90 -14.65
N VAL A 186 -18.80 -3.62 -14.45
CA VAL A 186 -17.73 -3.17 -13.56
C VAL A 186 -18.05 -3.59 -12.12
N ARG A 187 -17.09 -4.17 -11.43
CA ARG A 187 -17.21 -4.52 -10.01
C ARG A 187 -16.89 -3.31 -9.14
N GLY A 188 -17.67 -3.12 -8.07
CA GLY A 188 -17.45 -2.02 -7.13
C GLY A 188 -16.20 -2.22 -6.27
N SER A 189 -15.42 -1.18 -6.13
CA SER A 189 -14.28 -1.08 -5.21
C SER A 189 -14.75 -0.85 -3.77
N TRP A 190 -13.87 -1.06 -2.79
CA TRP A 190 -14.05 -0.54 -1.45
C TRP A 190 -13.79 0.98 -1.41
N ALA A 191 -14.50 1.72 -0.54
CA ALA A 191 -14.23 3.11 -0.24
C ALA A 191 -13.07 3.20 0.76
N MET A 192 -11.87 3.39 0.25
CA MET A 192 -10.64 3.44 1.06
C MET A 192 -10.01 4.84 1.07
N ASP A 193 -10.79 5.88 0.81
CA ASP A 193 -10.41 7.29 0.77
C ASP A 193 -10.57 8.02 2.12
N GLY A 194 -11.13 7.35 3.14
CA GLY A 194 -11.22 7.83 4.53
C GLY A 194 -9.91 7.64 5.30
N ALA A 195 -10.01 7.48 6.63
CA ALA A 195 -8.85 7.32 7.51
C ALA A 195 -7.97 6.12 7.17
N ILE A 196 -8.48 5.14 6.43
CA ILE A 196 -7.74 3.96 5.98
C ILE A 196 -6.85 4.23 4.74
N LEU A 197 -6.97 5.39 4.10
CA LEU A 197 -6.24 5.74 2.88
C LEU A 197 -4.73 5.42 2.97
N PRO A 198 -3.99 5.76 4.04
CA PRO A 198 -2.56 5.48 4.15
C PRO A 198 -2.21 3.99 4.19
N ALA A 199 -3.19 3.13 4.46
CA ALA A 199 -3.02 1.68 4.52
C ALA A 199 -3.26 0.97 3.18
N GLY A 200 -4.00 1.58 2.23
CA GLY A 200 -4.35 0.83 1.04
C GLY A 200 -5.27 1.51 0.03
N GLY A 201 -5.52 2.81 0.16
CA GLY A 201 -6.55 3.51 -0.61
C GLY A 201 -6.09 4.16 -1.91
N LEU A 202 -4.81 4.09 -2.26
CA LEU A 202 -4.31 4.75 -3.46
C LEU A 202 -4.60 3.95 -4.74
N TRP A 203 -4.70 4.70 -5.82
CA TRP A 203 -4.71 4.25 -7.19
C TRP A 203 -3.44 4.71 -7.88
N ALA A 204 -2.88 3.89 -8.76
CA ALA A 204 -1.73 4.27 -9.56
C ALA A 204 -1.75 3.57 -10.93
N THR A 205 -1.01 4.10 -11.89
CA THR A 205 -0.75 3.34 -13.11
C THR A 205 0.33 2.28 -12.82
N PRO A 206 0.24 1.07 -13.41
CA PRO A 206 1.30 0.07 -13.29
C PRO A 206 2.68 0.60 -13.67
N ARG A 207 2.77 1.47 -14.67
CA ARG A 207 4.04 2.12 -15.07
C ARG A 207 4.61 3.00 -13.97
N ALA A 208 3.77 3.78 -13.28
CA ALA A 208 4.21 4.58 -12.13
C ALA A 208 4.67 3.70 -10.97
N LEU A 209 3.97 2.60 -10.69
CA LEU A 209 4.41 1.65 -9.66
C LEU A 209 5.75 1.01 -10.00
N ALA A 210 6.00 0.67 -11.26
CA ALA A 210 7.29 0.16 -11.70
C ALA A 210 8.41 1.20 -11.48
N ALA A 211 8.13 2.49 -11.76
CA ALA A 211 9.05 3.58 -11.46
C ALA A 211 9.29 3.73 -9.94
N VAL A 212 8.24 3.60 -9.12
CA VAL A 212 8.35 3.60 -7.66
C VAL A 212 9.26 2.46 -7.17
N VAL A 213 9.03 1.23 -7.62
CA VAL A 213 9.85 0.06 -7.23
C VAL A 213 11.31 0.29 -7.61
N ARG A 214 11.57 0.69 -8.86
CA ARG A 214 12.92 0.98 -9.34
C ARG A 214 13.57 2.11 -8.54
N GLY A 215 12.88 3.23 -8.40
CA GLY A 215 13.39 4.41 -7.69
C GLY A 215 13.68 4.14 -6.22
N LEU A 216 12.82 3.39 -5.52
CA LEU A 216 12.98 3.15 -4.08
C LEU A 216 13.90 1.98 -3.76
N LEU A 217 13.86 0.89 -4.51
CA LEU A 217 14.56 -0.34 -4.15
C LEU A 217 15.88 -0.54 -4.92
N VAL A 218 15.97 -0.06 -6.17
CA VAL A 218 17.15 -0.24 -7.02
C VAL A 218 18.02 1.01 -7.00
N GLU A 219 17.46 2.15 -7.36
CA GLU A 219 18.18 3.42 -7.49
C GLU A 219 18.40 4.12 -6.14
N ARG A 220 17.60 3.76 -5.12
CA ARG A 220 17.58 4.42 -3.80
C ARG A 220 17.47 5.94 -3.89
N ALA A 221 16.70 6.42 -4.85
CA ALA A 221 16.55 7.84 -5.17
C ALA A 221 16.05 8.68 -3.97
N LEU A 222 15.36 8.07 -3.02
CA LEU A 222 14.88 8.71 -1.79
C LEU A 222 15.57 8.21 -0.52
N GLY A 223 16.76 7.63 -0.64
CA GLY A 223 17.53 7.07 0.47
C GLY A 223 17.22 5.59 0.72
N GLU A 224 17.49 5.13 1.94
CA GLU A 224 17.26 3.73 2.30
C GLU A 224 15.78 3.36 2.24
N PRO A 225 15.44 2.16 1.74
CA PRO A 225 14.08 1.70 1.68
C PRO A 225 13.41 1.68 3.06
N ALA A 226 12.17 2.17 3.10
CA ALA A 226 11.39 2.25 4.33
C ALA A 226 11.15 0.87 4.98
N PRO A 227 10.93 0.81 6.31
CA PRO A 227 10.67 -0.44 7.03
C PRO A 227 9.37 -1.14 6.61
N SER A 228 8.50 -0.45 5.87
CA SER A 228 7.28 -1.01 5.26
C SER A 228 7.55 -2.11 4.23
N TRP A 229 8.72 -2.17 3.63
CA TRP A 229 9.09 -3.24 2.70
C TRP A 229 9.42 -4.53 3.46
N GLN A 230 8.82 -5.63 3.04
CA GLN A 230 9.18 -6.96 3.53
C GLN A 230 10.56 -7.36 3.00
N THR A 231 11.28 -8.18 3.75
CA THR A 231 12.63 -8.61 3.39
C THR A 231 12.80 -10.11 3.62
N ALA A 232 13.38 -10.81 2.64
CA ALA A 232 13.84 -12.19 2.77
C ALA A 232 15.13 -12.35 1.98
N GLY A 233 16.25 -12.53 2.70
CA GLY A 233 17.59 -12.53 2.09
C GLY A 233 17.86 -11.19 1.39
N ASP A 234 18.18 -11.25 0.10
CA ASP A 234 18.43 -10.11 -0.77
C ASP A 234 17.16 -9.55 -1.45
N ILE A 235 16.00 -10.16 -1.23
CA ILE A 235 14.76 -9.73 -1.83
C ILE A 235 14.02 -8.76 -0.90
N ARG A 236 13.59 -7.63 -1.45
CA ARG A 236 12.63 -6.70 -0.83
C ARG A 236 11.37 -6.64 -1.67
N TRP A 237 10.20 -6.78 -1.02
CA TRP A 237 8.92 -6.73 -1.73
C TRP A 237 7.80 -6.17 -0.85
N HIS A 238 6.72 -5.82 -1.50
CA HIS A 238 5.43 -5.62 -0.86
C HIS A 238 4.33 -6.13 -1.80
N ASN A 239 3.27 -6.69 -1.22
CA ASN A 239 2.09 -7.07 -1.96
C ASN A 239 0.90 -6.18 -1.62
N GLY A 240 -0.10 -6.16 -2.48
CA GLY A 240 -1.32 -5.41 -2.29
C GLY A 240 -2.53 -6.21 -2.73
N ALA A 241 -3.60 -6.12 -1.96
CA ALA A 241 -4.88 -6.68 -2.35
C ALA A 241 -6.00 -5.72 -1.99
N THR A 242 -6.99 -5.65 -2.87
CA THR A 242 -8.29 -5.02 -2.64
C THR A 242 -9.39 -6.04 -2.89
N ARG A 243 -10.62 -5.61 -2.92
CA ARG A 243 -11.75 -6.51 -3.18
C ARG A 243 -11.62 -7.28 -4.49
N HIS A 244 -11.04 -6.67 -5.52
CA HIS A 244 -11.01 -7.20 -6.89
C HIS A 244 -9.70 -6.95 -7.63
N ALA A 245 -8.68 -6.51 -6.96
CA ALA A 245 -7.35 -6.32 -7.54
C ALA A 245 -6.28 -6.87 -6.60
N SER A 246 -5.15 -7.28 -7.17
CA SER A 246 -3.97 -7.68 -6.43
C SER A 246 -2.71 -7.25 -7.16
N ALA A 247 -1.67 -6.95 -6.38
CA ALA A 247 -0.38 -6.52 -6.89
C ALA A 247 0.76 -7.15 -6.09
N PHE A 248 1.87 -7.38 -6.74
CA PHE A 248 3.15 -7.72 -6.16
C PHE A 248 4.22 -6.79 -6.74
N ALA A 249 5.05 -6.22 -5.90
CA ALA A 249 6.13 -5.33 -6.32
C ALA A 249 7.38 -5.65 -5.50
N GLY A 250 8.54 -5.81 -6.15
CA GLY A 250 9.77 -6.13 -5.44
C GLY A 250 11.01 -6.01 -6.30
N ALA A 251 12.17 -6.07 -5.64
CA ALA A 251 13.48 -6.04 -6.27
C ALA A 251 14.48 -6.94 -5.51
N VAL A 252 15.52 -7.38 -6.23
CA VAL A 252 16.68 -8.06 -5.65
C VAL A 252 17.75 -7.00 -5.36
N THR A 253 18.15 -6.91 -4.10
CA THR A 253 19.16 -5.94 -3.65
C THR A 253 20.50 -6.22 -4.34
N GLY A 254 21.08 -5.20 -5.00
CA GLY A 254 22.39 -5.28 -5.62
C GLY A 254 22.42 -5.86 -7.05
N SER A 255 21.36 -6.53 -7.52
CA SER A 255 21.32 -7.03 -8.91
C SER A 255 20.71 -6.04 -9.90
N GLY A 256 19.95 -5.07 -9.43
CA GLY A 256 19.17 -4.16 -10.27
C GLY A 256 17.88 -4.79 -10.82
N GLU A 257 17.60 -6.05 -10.50
CA GLU A 257 16.38 -6.74 -10.92
C GLU A 257 15.19 -6.31 -10.10
N TRP A 258 14.08 -6.05 -10.78
CA TRP A 258 12.81 -5.68 -10.16
C TRP A 258 11.63 -6.23 -10.95
N VAL A 259 10.50 -6.37 -10.29
CA VAL A 259 9.24 -6.79 -10.90
C VAL A 259 8.07 -6.06 -10.29
N LEU A 260 7.08 -5.76 -11.12
CA LEU A 260 5.71 -5.40 -10.75
C LEU A 260 4.75 -6.35 -11.47
N VAL A 261 3.86 -6.97 -10.72
CA VAL A 261 2.73 -7.74 -11.23
C VAL A 261 1.45 -7.12 -10.70
N HIS A 262 0.47 -6.88 -11.57
CA HIS A 262 -0.87 -6.43 -11.18
C HIS A 262 -1.94 -7.26 -11.88
N ARG A 263 -2.99 -7.65 -11.13
CA ARG A 263 -4.13 -8.44 -11.66
C ARG A 263 -5.47 -7.87 -11.23
N LEU A 264 -6.45 -7.95 -12.11
CA LEU A 264 -7.84 -7.54 -11.86
C LEU A 264 -8.74 -8.77 -11.70
N GLY A 265 -8.88 -9.23 -10.47
CA GLY A 265 -9.54 -10.48 -10.10
C GLY A 265 -8.53 -11.63 -9.92
N GLY A 266 -9.05 -12.84 -9.70
CA GLY A 266 -8.22 -13.98 -9.32
C GLY A 266 -7.83 -13.94 -7.84
N SER A 267 -6.95 -14.84 -7.42
CA SER A 267 -6.47 -14.86 -6.03
C SER A 267 -5.21 -13.99 -5.87
N PRO A 268 -5.08 -13.26 -4.77
CA PRO A 268 -3.86 -12.51 -4.45
C PRO A 268 -2.62 -13.41 -4.36
N GLU A 269 -2.76 -14.62 -3.82
CA GLU A 269 -1.68 -15.61 -3.68
C GLU A 269 -1.08 -16.00 -5.03
N GLU A 270 -1.92 -16.06 -6.07
CA GLU A 270 -1.45 -16.32 -7.43
C GLU A 270 -0.63 -15.15 -7.98
N THR A 271 -1.00 -13.92 -7.64
CA THR A 271 -0.23 -12.72 -8.00
C THR A 271 1.14 -12.74 -7.32
N ASP A 272 1.17 -13.08 -6.04
CA ASP A 272 2.40 -13.21 -5.26
C ASP A 272 3.30 -14.31 -5.82
N ARG A 273 2.73 -15.47 -6.18
CA ARG A 273 3.46 -16.58 -6.79
C ARG A 273 4.09 -16.19 -8.12
N ILE A 274 3.35 -15.49 -8.99
CA ILE A 274 3.87 -14.99 -10.27
C ILE A 274 5.01 -13.99 -10.03
N GLY A 275 4.81 -13.01 -9.15
CA GLY A 275 5.81 -12.00 -8.85
C GLY A 275 7.10 -12.59 -8.27
N ALA A 276 6.97 -13.47 -7.28
CA ALA A 276 8.11 -14.15 -6.67
C ALA A 276 8.87 -15.04 -7.67
N ALA A 277 8.16 -15.78 -8.53
CA ALA A 277 8.79 -16.63 -9.55
C ALA A 277 9.57 -15.80 -10.58
N LEU A 278 9.00 -14.69 -11.04
CA LEU A 278 9.67 -13.78 -11.97
C LEU A 278 10.92 -13.12 -11.35
N LEU A 279 10.83 -12.73 -10.06
CA LEU A 279 11.93 -12.08 -9.37
C LEU A 279 13.08 -13.04 -9.04
N THR A 280 12.79 -14.34 -8.82
CA THR A 280 13.78 -15.36 -8.49
C THR A 280 14.26 -16.17 -9.71
N GLY A 281 13.85 -15.81 -10.94
CA GLY A 281 14.22 -16.53 -12.16
C GLY A 281 13.66 -17.95 -12.25
N ARG A 282 12.59 -18.26 -11.51
CA ARG A 282 11.94 -19.59 -11.48
C ARG A 282 10.64 -19.64 -12.31
N ALA A 283 10.45 -18.68 -13.23
CA ALA A 283 9.26 -18.54 -14.07
C ALA A 283 9.41 -19.31 -15.39
#